data_d752e78d6bbcaa81175ab56789caa2ca
#
_entry.id   d752e78d6bbcaa81175ab56789caa2ca
#
_cell.length_a   1.000
_cell.length_b   1.000
_cell.length_c   1.000
_cell.angle_alpha   90.00
_cell.angle_beta   90.00
_cell.angle_gamma   90.00
#
_symmetry.space_group_name_H-M   'P 1'
#
loop_
_entity.id
_entity.type
_entity.pdbx_description
1 polymer ?
#
loop_
_entity_poly.entity_id
_entity_poly.type
_entity_poly.pdbx_seq_one_letter_code
_entity_poly.pdbx_strand_id
1 'polypeptide(L)'
;MTTHLSNVALDLQNYLNSIGEPEHPVLTRLREKTEHHRMGKMAIAREQAAVLVWLAKLIRAEKYLEVGVFTGYSSTALALALPEHGRITACDINVTFTDTARQVWNEAGVAHKISLHLQPALLTLDDLIAQGEAGSYDLALIDADKPPTPQYFERCLKLVRQGGIIAIDNILLNGRVMREAASDAPPSVGILKDFNQNLPNDTRIVPITLPVGDGLTLLLKK
;
A
#
# COMPACT_ATOMS: atom_id res chain seq x y z
N MET A 1 28.27 -7.89 -12.98
CA MET A 1 28.14 -7.73 -11.51
C MET A 1 26.71 -7.84 -10.97
N THR A 2 25.68 -7.94 -11.82
CA THR A 2 24.25 -7.94 -11.42
C THR A 2 23.74 -9.30 -10.91
N THR A 3 24.31 -10.42 -11.30
CA THR A 3 23.81 -11.76 -10.96
C THR A 3 24.14 -12.18 -9.50
N HIS A 4 25.26 -11.72 -8.96
CA HIS A 4 25.63 -12.01 -7.56
C HIS A 4 24.78 -11.22 -6.55
N LEU A 5 24.41 -9.98 -6.87
CA LEU A 5 23.56 -9.15 -6.02
C LEU A 5 22.12 -9.69 -5.91
N SER A 6 21.60 -10.31 -6.98
CA SER A 6 20.23 -10.87 -6.96
C SER A 6 20.12 -12.11 -6.06
N ASN A 7 21.12 -12.99 -6.06
CA ASN A 7 21.12 -14.18 -5.18
C ASN A 7 21.33 -13.80 -3.71
N VAL A 8 22.29 -12.90 -3.42
CA VAL A 8 22.49 -12.39 -2.06
C VAL A 8 21.24 -11.65 -1.55
N ALA A 9 20.55 -10.91 -2.41
CA ALA A 9 19.31 -10.23 -2.03
C ALA A 9 18.19 -11.23 -1.70
N LEU A 10 18.05 -12.32 -2.46
CA LEU A 10 17.05 -13.36 -2.19
C LEU A 10 17.38 -14.14 -0.91
N ASP A 11 18.64 -14.51 -0.70
CA ASP A 11 19.08 -15.21 0.52
C ASP A 11 18.88 -14.31 1.76
N LEU A 12 19.21 -13.03 1.66
CA LEU A 12 18.96 -12.05 2.71
C LEU A 12 17.48 -11.91 3.01
N GLN A 13 16.64 -11.80 1.99
CA GLN A 13 15.19 -11.70 2.15
C GLN A 13 14.62 -12.95 2.82
N ASN A 14 15.03 -14.14 2.40
CA ASN A 14 14.62 -15.41 3.02
C ASN A 14 15.05 -15.47 4.49
N TYR A 15 16.27 -15.05 4.80
CA TYR A 15 16.75 -14.99 6.17
C TYR A 15 15.91 -14.01 7.03
N LEU A 16 15.70 -12.77 6.55
CA LEU A 16 14.89 -11.79 7.25
C LEU A 16 13.45 -12.28 7.48
N ASN A 17 12.86 -12.93 6.50
CA ASN A 17 11.54 -13.54 6.62
C ASN A 17 11.51 -14.68 7.64
N SER A 18 12.61 -15.42 7.82
CA SER A 18 12.71 -16.53 8.78
C SER A 18 12.82 -16.08 10.23
N ILE A 19 13.31 -14.87 10.49
CA ILE A 19 13.46 -14.28 11.82
C ILE A 19 12.34 -13.29 12.18
N GLY A 20 11.44 -13.00 11.22
CA GLY A 20 10.26 -12.15 11.43
C GLY A 20 9.05 -12.91 11.96
N GLU A 21 7.93 -12.18 12.18
CA GLU A 21 6.66 -12.80 12.53
C GLU A 21 6.23 -13.77 11.41
N PRO A 22 5.81 -15.02 11.73
CA PRO A 22 5.33 -15.96 10.73
C PRO A 22 4.15 -15.38 9.93
N GLU A 23 4.18 -15.56 8.61
CA GLU A 23 3.08 -15.17 7.75
C GLU A 23 1.82 -16.00 8.08
N HIS A 24 0.66 -15.35 8.14
CA HIS A 24 -0.60 -16.06 8.36
C HIS A 24 -0.87 -17.04 7.20
N PRO A 25 -1.32 -18.28 7.44
CA PRO A 25 -1.48 -19.30 6.38
C PRO A 25 -2.34 -18.85 5.18
N VAL A 26 -3.37 -18.04 5.41
CA VAL A 26 -4.20 -17.45 4.34
C VAL A 26 -3.36 -16.54 3.44
N LEU A 27 -2.49 -15.72 4.01
CA LEU A 27 -1.62 -14.81 3.25
C LEU A 27 -0.57 -15.57 2.44
N THR A 28 0.01 -16.63 3.01
CA THR A 28 0.95 -17.51 2.30
C THR A 28 0.29 -18.11 1.05
N ARG A 29 -0.90 -18.71 1.19
CA ARG A 29 -1.64 -19.28 0.06
C ARG A 29 -2.00 -18.21 -0.99
N LEU A 30 -2.44 -17.03 -0.55
CA LEU A 30 -2.76 -15.94 -1.46
C LEU A 30 -1.53 -15.47 -2.24
N ARG A 31 -0.39 -15.31 -1.57
CA ARG A 31 0.86 -14.89 -2.19
C ARG A 31 1.31 -15.90 -3.24
N GLU A 32 1.38 -17.19 -2.89
CA GLU A 32 1.75 -18.26 -3.81
C GLU A 32 0.81 -18.33 -5.02
N LYS A 33 -0.51 -18.21 -4.83
CA LYS A 33 -1.48 -18.15 -5.92
C LYS A 33 -1.27 -16.92 -6.80
N THR A 34 -0.97 -15.78 -6.20
CA THR A 34 -0.79 -14.51 -6.91
C THR A 34 0.51 -14.48 -7.70
N GLU A 35 1.60 -15.08 -7.21
CA GLU A 35 2.87 -15.21 -7.93
C GLU A 35 2.71 -15.89 -9.29
N HIS A 36 1.80 -16.86 -9.40
CA HIS A 36 1.49 -17.56 -10.66
C HIS A 36 0.51 -16.79 -11.56
N HIS A 37 -0.04 -15.68 -11.09
CA HIS A 37 -0.94 -14.85 -11.88
C HIS A 37 -0.15 -14.00 -12.88
N ARG A 38 -0.70 -13.79 -14.10
CA ARG A 38 -0.06 -12.95 -15.14
C ARG A 38 0.34 -11.56 -14.64
N MET A 39 -0.43 -11.00 -13.72
CA MET A 39 -0.21 -9.69 -13.10
C MET A 39 0.41 -9.81 -11.68
N GLY A 40 0.98 -10.96 -11.30
CA GLY A 40 1.50 -11.21 -9.96
C GLY A 40 2.52 -10.18 -9.47
N LYS A 41 3.25 -9.56 -10.41
CA LYS A 41 4.20 -8.46 -10.11
C LYS A 41 3.56 -7.18 -9.56
N MET A 42 2.22 -7.09 -9.58
CA MET A 42 1.49 -5.96 -8.96
C MET A 42 1.27 -6.17 -7.47
N ALA A 43 1.48 -7.37 -6.94
CA ALA A 43 1.28 -7.63 -5.52
C ALA A 43 2.32 -6.89 -4.67
N ILE A 44 1.85 -6.28 -3.60
CA ILE A 44 2.73 -5.72 -2.57
C ILE A 44 3.65 -6.80 -2.00
N ALA A 45 4.89 -6.48 -1.73
CA ALA A 45 5.83 -7.43 -1.15
C ALA A 45 5.45 -7.76 0.30
N ARG A 46 5.75 -9.01 0.74
CA ARG A 46 5.48 -9.49 2.10
C ARG A 46 6.04 -8.55 3.16
N GLU A 47 7.30 -8.13 3.00
CA GLU A 47 8.00 -7.25 3.93
C GLU A 47 7.39 -5.85 3.99
N GLN A 48 6.85 -5.33 2.88
CA GLN A 48 6.12 -4.06 2.89
C GLN A 48 4.84 -4.16 3.70
N ALA A 49 4.06 -5.22 3.49
CA ALA A 49 2.85 -5.47 4.26
C ALA A 49 3.17 -5.70 5.76
N ALA A 50 4.28 -6.39 6.06
CA ALA A 50 4.74 -6.58 7.46
C ALA A 50 5.08 -5.24 8.13
N VAL A 51 5.72 -4.30 7.42
CA VAL A 51 5.96 -2.93 7.92
C VAL A 51 4.63 -2.22 8.21
N LEU A 52 3.66 -2.30 7.29
CA LEU A 52 2.35 -1.66 7.48
C LEU A 52 1.60 -2.26 8.67
N VAL A 53 1.59 -3.58 8.83
CA VAL A 53 1.00 -4.29 9.98
C VAL A 53 1.66 -3.85 11.28
N TRP A 54 2.99 -3.78 11.30
CA TRP A 54 3.74 -3.36 12.49
C TRP A 54 3.41 -1.91 12.88
N LEU A 55 3.36 -1.01 11.88
CA LEU A 55 2.96 0.39 12.09
C LEU A 55 1.52 0.50 12.59
N ALA A 56 0.58 -0.25 12.01
CA ALA A 56 -0.81 -0.26 12.45
C ALA A 56 -0.93 -0.69 13.93
N LYS A 57 -0.20 -1.73 14.34
CA LYS A 57 -0.13 -2.16 15.75
C LYS A 57 0.50 -1.07 16.63
N LEU A 58 1.60 -0.44 16.20
CA LEU A 58 2.32 0.60 16.94
C LEU A 58 1.45 1.81 17.24
N ILE A 59 0.72 2.32 16.24
CA ILE A 59 -0.17 3.50 16.38
C ILE A 59 -1.56 3.14 16.90
N ARG A 60 -1.80 1.84 17.20
CA ARG A 60 -3.11 1.30 17.60
C ARG A 60 -4.22 1.67 16.62
N ALA A 61 -3.94 1.43 15.33
CA ALA A 61 -4.88 1.76 14.27
C ALA A 61 -6.19 0.98 14.41
N GLU A 62 -7.29 1.66 14.21
CA GLU A 62 -8.65 1.10 14.14
C GLU A 62 -9.27 1.30 12.77
N LYS A 63 -8.84 2.33 12.03
CA LYS A 63 -9.41 2.68 10.74
C LYS A 63 -8.34 2.83 9.65
N TYR A 64 -8.43 1.97 8.65
CA TYR A 64 -7.46 1.89 7.56
C TYR A 64 -8.13 2.19 6.21
N LEU A 65 -7.41 2.94 5.36
CA LEU A 65 -7.82 3.30 4.00
C LEU A 65 -6.85 2.70 2.99
N GLU A 66 -7.36 2.00 1.99
CA GLU A 66 -6.55 1.37 0.94
C GLU A 66 -6.97 1.85 -0.44
N VAL A 67 -6.03 2.37 -1.20
CA VAL A 67 -6.19 2.79 -2.60
C VAL A 67 -5.40 1.84 -3.48
N GLY A 68 -6.10 0.90 -4.12
CA GLY A 68 -5.54 -0.25 -4.82
C GLY A 68 -5.56 -1.51 -3.95
N VAL A 69 -6.41 -2.48 -4.31
CA VAL A 69 -6.63 -3.72 -3.55
C VAL A 69 -5.97 -4.92 -4.20
N PHE A 70 -6.06 -4.99 -5.54
CA PHE A 70 -5.63 -6.14 -6.32
C PHE A 70 -6.25 -7.44 -5.79
N THR A 71 -5.43 -8.46 -5.44
CA THR A 71 -5.91 -9.73 -4.89
C THR A 71 -6.16 -9.71 -3.39
N GLY A 72 -5.94 -8.55 -2.72
CA GLY A 72 -6.31 -8.33 -1.32
C GLY A 72 -5.26 -8.73 -0.30
N TYR A 73 -3.98 -8.81 -0.66
CA TYR A 73 -2.93 -9.20 0.30
C TYR A 73 -2.78 -8.19 1.44
N SER A 74 -2.60 -6.91 1.13
CA SER A 74 -2.46 -5.82 2.11
C SER A 74 -3.71 -5.65 2.97
N SER A 75 -4.90 -5.58 2.34
CA SER A 75 -6.16 -5.47 3.08
C SER A 75 -6.41 -6.65 4.01
N THR A 76 -6.08 -7.89 3.60
CA THR A 76 -6.19 -9.06 4.46
C THR A 76 -5.22 -8.97 5.64
N ALA A 77 -3.95 -8.63 5.38
CA ALA A 77 -2.92 -8.51 6.41
C ALA A 77 -3.30 -7.45 7.46
N LEU A 78 -3.76 -6.29 7.01
CA LEU A 78 -4.23 -5.21 7.91
C LEU A 78 -5.51 -5.61 8.65
N ALA A 79 -6.48 -6.27 8.01
CA ALA A 79 -7.71 -6.71 8.65
C ALA A 79 -7.46 -7.72 9.78
N LEU A 80 -6.48 -8.62 9.59
CA LEU A 80 -6.03 -9.56 10.63
C LEU A 80 -5.32 -8.85 11.80
N ALA A 81 -4.65 -7.73 11.53
CA ALA A 81 -3.90 -6.97 12.53
C ALA A 81 -4.75 -5.97 13.32
N LEU A 82 -5.80 -5.42 12.72
CA LEU A 82 -6.71 -4.47 13.36
C LEU A 82 -7.58 -5.16 14.41
N PRO A 83 -8.01 -4.43 15.45
CA PRO A 83 -8.94 -4.96 16.48
C PRO A 83 -10.26 -5.40 15.83
N GLU A 84 -11.08 -6.15 16.59
CA GLU A 84 -12.34 -6.72 16.07
C GLU A 84 -13.30 -5.66 15.54
N HIS A 85 -13.36 -4.52 16.19
CA HIS A 85 -14.16 -3.37 15.74
C HIS A 85 -13.49 -2.52 14.64
N GLY A 86 -12.26 -2.86 14.26
CA GLY A 86 -11.52 -2.14 13.23
C GLY A 86 -12.22 -2.14 11.87
N ARG A 87 -11.99 -1.11 11.08
CA ARG A 87 -12.66 -0.92 9.78
C ARG A 87 -11.65 -0.57 8.70
N ILE A 88 -11.90 -1.10 7.52
CA ILE A 88 -11.11 -0.86 6.31
C ILE A 88 -12.04 -0.32 5.22
N THR A 89 -11.67 0.82 4.65
CA THR A 89 -12.23 1.29 3.39
C THR A 89 -11.24 0.95 2.28
N ALA A 90 -11.65 0.11 1.34
CA ALA A 90 -10.82 -0.40 0.25
C ALA A 90 -11.37 0.09 -1.09
N CYS A 91 -10.51 0.71 -1.92
CA CYS A 91 -10.88 1.28 -3.21
C CYS A 91 -10.18 0.52 -4.34
N ASP A 92 -10.93 0.02 -5.31
CA ASP A 92 -10.40 -0.58 -6.54
C ASP A 92 -11.42 -0.39 -7.67
N ILE A 93 -11.00 -0.58 -8.92
CA ILE A 93 -11.87 -0.55 -10.10
C ILE A 93 -12.04 -1.93 -10.75
N ASN A 94 -11.22 -2.90 -10.35
CA ASN A 94 -11.15 -4.21 -11.02
C ASN A 94 -11.93 -5.27 -10.25
N VAL A 95 -13.12 -5.61 -10.75
CA VAL A 95 -14.00 -6.63 -10.17
C VAL A 95 -13.32 -7.99 -10.09
N THR A 96 -12.61 -8.41 -11.16
CA THR A 96 -12.00 -9.75 -11.22
C THR A 96 -10.92 -9.95 -10.14
N PHE A 97 -10.10 -8.95 -9.90
CA PHE A 97 -9.09 -9.02 -8.86
C PHE A 97 -9.72 -8.99 -7.47
N THR A 98 -10.67 -8.09 -7.26
CA THR A 98 -11.35 -7.95 -5.97
C THR A 98 -12.30 -9.11 -5.64
N ASP A 99 -12.77 -9.88 -6.60
CA ASP A 99 -13.49 -11.14 -6.33
C ASP A 99 -12.56 -12.16 -5.64
N THR A 100 -11.27 -12.20 -6.04
CA THR A 100 -10.26 -12.99 -5.31
C THR A 100 -10.06 -12.45 -3.90
N ALA A 101 -9.95 -11.13 -3.74
CA ALA A 101 -9.82 -10.49 -2.43
C ALA A 101 -11.01 -10.82 -1.51
N ARG A 102 -12.26 -10.74 -2.01
CA ARG A 102 -13.48 -11.11 -1.26
C ARG A 102 -13.45 -12.55 -0.76
N GLN A 103 -12.99 -13.49 -1.61
CA GLN A 103 -12.85 -14.90 -1.23
C GLN A 103 -11.87 -15.05 -0.08
N VAL A 104 -10.72 -14.39 -0.16
CA VAL A 104 -9.66 -14.43 0.86
C VAL A 104 -10.12 -13.77 2.15
N TRP A 105 -10.82 -12.63 2.10
CA TRP A 105 -11.37 -11.98 3.30
C TRP A 105 -12.37 -12.87 4.04
N ASN A 106 -13.22 -13.61 3.28
CA ASN A 106 -14.14 -14.58 3.88
C ASN A 106 -13.39 -15.77 4.49
N GLU A 107 -12.39 -16.32 3.78
CA GLU A 107 -11.56 -17.43 4.29
C GLU A 107 -10.80 -17.03 5.56
N ALA A 108 -10.31 -15.79 5.62
CA ALA A 108 -9.64 -15.23 6.80
C ALA A 108 -10.60 -14.82 7.92
N GLY A 109 -11.92 -14.85 7.71
CA GLY A 109 -12.92 -14.41 8.69
C GLY A 109 -12.97 -12.90 8.94
N VAL A 110 -12.38 -12.08 8.04
CA VAL A 110 -12.24 -10.62 8.22
C VAL A 110 -13.10 -9.78 7.30
N ALA A 111 -13.92 -10.40 6.46
CA ALA A 111 -14.75 -9.70 5.47
C ALA A 111 -15.68 -8.63 6.11
N HIS A 112 -16.13 -8.86 7.34
CA HIS A 112 -17.00 -7.93 8.09
C HIS A 112 -16.32 -6.60 8.46
N LYS A 113 -14.98 -6.53 8.41
CA LYS A 113 -14.21 -5.30 8.66
C LYS A 113 -14.04 -4.45 7.41
N ILE A 114 -14.30 -4.98 6.19
CA ILE A 114 -13.85 -4.40 4.94
C ILE A 114 -15.03 -3.91 4.10
N SER A 115 -15.06 -2.62 3.82
CA SER A 115 -15.98 -1.98 2.88
C SER A 115 -15.25 -1.74 1.55
N LEU A 116 -15.61 -2.49 0.51
CA LEU A 116 -15.02 -2.37 -0.82
C LEU A 116 -15.85 -1.43 -1.70
N HIS A 117 -15.19 -0.41 -2.25
CA HIS A 117 -15.74 0.54 -3.21
C HIS A 117 -15.17 0.27 -4.61
N LEU A 118 -16.02 -0.20 -5.53
CA LEU A 118 -15.66 -0.52 -6.92
C LEU A 118 -15.97 0.66 -7.83
N GLN A 119 -15.15 1.69 -7.73
CA GLN A 119 -15.20 2.90 -8.55
C GLN A 119 -13.84 3.62 -8.54
N PRO A 120 -13.60 4.63 -9.41
CA PRO A 120 -12.39 5.43 -9.35
C PRO A 120 -12.14 5.95 -7.93
N ALA A 121 -10.95 5.65 -7.37
CA ALA A 121 -10.66 5.92 -5.97
C ALA A 121 -10.82 7.40 -5.60
N LEU A 122 -10.52 8.33 -6.52
CA LEU A 122 -10.73 9.76 -6.29
C LEU A 122 -12.17 10.09 -5.93
N LEU A 123 -13.15 9.43 -6.56
CA LEU A 123 -14.57 9.63 -6.24
C LEU A 123 -14.88 9.15 -4.82
N THR A 124 -14.43 7.94 -4.46
CA THR A 124 -14.61 7.42 -3.09
C THR A 124 -13.96 8.32 -2.06
N LEU A 125 -12.74 8.79 -2.31
CA LEU A 125 -12.03 9.67 -1.37
C LEU A 125 -12.73 11.03 -1.22
N ASP A 126 -13.26 11.59 -2.31
CA ASP A 126 -14.03 12.84 -2.27
C ASP A 126 -15.37 12.64 -1.54
N ASP A 127 -16.06 11.50 -1.75
CA ASP A 127 -17.29 11.15 -1.03
C ASP A 127 -17.04 11.03 0.48
N LEU A 128 -15.96 10.36 0.90
CA LEU A 128 -15.58 10.24 2.31
C LEU A 128 -15.32 11.61 2.96
N ILE A 129 -14.64 12.51 2.25
CA ILE A 129 -14.41 13.88 2.73
C ILE A 129 -15.75 14.64 2.87
N ALA A 130 -16.64 14.51 1.89
CA ALA A 130 -17.96 15.14 1.90
C ALA A 130 -18.86 14.60 3.02
N GLN A 131 -18.69 13.34 3.42
CA GLN A 131 -19.37 12.68 4.53
C GLN A 131 -18.81 13.05 5.91
N GLY A 132 -17.78 13.90 5.97
CA GLY A 132 -17.19 14.35 7.24
C GLY A 132 -16.14 13.42 7.83
N GLU A 133 -15.60 12.50 7.03
CA GLU A 133 -14.58 11.53 7.46
C GLU A 133 -13.16 12.13 7.54
N ALA A 134 -13.01 13.44 7.40
CA ALA A 134 -11.73 14.12 7.52
C ALA A 134 -11.10 13.87 8.90
N GLY A 135 -9.84 13.46 8.92
CA GLY A 135 -9.08 13.16 10.14
C GLY A 135 -9.57 11.92 10.90
N SER A 136 -10.31 11.01 10.26
CA SER A 136 -10.85 9.82 10.92
C SER A 136 -10.03 8.53 10.69
N TYR A 137 -9.14 8.49 9.71
CA TYR A 137 -8.31 7.33 9.41
C TYR A 137 -6.96 7.39 10.14
N ASP A 138 -6.49 6.25 10.60
CA ASP A 138 -5.19 6.13 11.29
C ASP A 138 -4.05 5.88 10.33
N LEU A 139 -4.30 5.05 9.32
CA LEU A 139 -3.34 4.61 8.33
C LEU A 139 -4.00 4.62 6.95
N ALA A 140 -3.26 5.06 5.94
CA ALA A 140 -3.64 4.92 4.53
C ALA A 140 -2.52 4.28 3.72
N LEU A 141 -2.88 3.44 2.73
CA LEU A 141 -1.97 2.94 1.69
C LEU A 141 -2.42 3.44 0.32
N ILE A 142 -1.47 3.96 -0.44
CA ILE A 142 -1.65 4.34 -1.85
C ILE A 142 -0.80 3.37 -2.68
N ASP A 143 -1.45 2.39 -3.30
CA ASP A 143 -0.84 1.36 -4.16
C ASP A 143 -1.70 1.09 -5.40
N ALA A 144 -2.10 2.15 -6.08
CA ALA A 144 -2.88 2.11 -7.31
C ALA A 144 -2.06 2.61 -8.52
N ASP A 145 -2.75 3.04 -9.56
CA ASP A 145 -2.16 3.67 -10.73
C ASP A 145 -1.36 4.93 -10.35
N LYS A 146 -0.22 5.13 -11.00
CA LYS A 146 0.76 6.12 -10.54
C LYS A 146 0.50 7.56 -10.98
N PRO A 147 -0.11 7.86 -12.14
CA PRO A 147 -0.36 9.26 -12.52
C PRO A 147 -1.19 10.07 -11.51
N PRO A 148 -2.22 9.53 -10.84
CA PRO A 148 -2.98 10.26 -9.83
C PRO A 148 -2.37 10.24 -8.41
N THR A 149 -1.17 9.67 -8.20
CA THR A 149 -0.56 9.58 -6.85
C THR A 149 -0.57 10.91 -6.07
N PRO A 150 -0.22 12.07 -6.66
CA PRO A 150 -0.32 13.35 -5.94
C PRO A 150 -1.76 13.68 -5.50
N GLN A 151 -2.75 13.33 -6.32
CA GLN A 151 -4.16 13.59 -6.04
C GLN A 151 -4.70 12.63 -4.96
N TYR A 152 -4.27 11.36 -4.96
CA TYR A 152 -4.55 10.41 -3.87
C TYR A 152 -3.95 10.89 -2.56
N PHE A 153 -2.68 11.33 -2.59
CA PHE A 153 -1.99 11.86 -1.42
C PHE A 153 -2.73 13.03 -0.78
N GLU A 154 -3.15 14.03 -1.55
CA GLU A 154 -3.87 15.21 -1.00
C GLU A 154 -5.19 14.83 -0.32
N ARG A 155 -5.90 13.82 -0.82
CA ARG A 155 -7.13 13.32 -0.21
C ARG A 155 -6.86 12.47 1.02
N CYS A 156 -5.90 11.56 0.94
CA CYS A 156 -5.45 10.78 2.10
C CYS A 156 -4.94 11.69 3.22
N LEU A 157 -4.24 12.79 2.88
CA LEU A 157 -3.79 13.76 3.85
C LEU A 157 -4.94 14.47 4.58
N LYS A 158 -6.09 14.67 3.92
CA LYS A 158 -7.31 15.20 4.57
C LYS A 158 -7.97 14.13 5.46
N LEU A 159 -8.04 12.88 4.98
CA LEU A 159 -8.75 11.79 5.63
C LEU A 159 -8.00 11.21 6.84
N VAL A 160 -6.67 11.13 6.76
CA VAL A 160 -5.83 10.62 7.85
C VAL A 160 -5.74 11.67 8.98
N ARG A 161 -5.82 11.21 10.23
CA ARG A 161 -5.72 12.10 11.41
C ARG A 161 -4.29 12.64 11.60
N GLN A 162 -4.14 13.63 12.45
CA GLN A 162 -2.85 14.08 12.96
C GLN A 162 -2.17 12.91 13.71
N GLY A 163 -0.86 12.71 13.49
CA GLY A 163 -0.11 11.56 14.00
C GLY A 163 -0.44 10.23 13.31
N GLY A 164 -1.31 10.24 12.30
CA GLY A 164 -1.55 9.08 11.43
C GLY A 164 -0.51 8.98 10.31
N ILE A 165 -0.53 7.88 9.57
CA ILE A 165 0.50 7.53 8.59
C ILE A 165 -0.14 7.35 7.21
N ILE A 166 0.50 7.88 6.17
CA ILE A 166 0.20 7.59 4.77
C ILE A 166 1.39 6.84 4.18
N ALA A 167 1.15 5.65 3.68
CA ALA A 167 2.13 4.84 2.96
C ALA A 167 1.92 4.94 1.45
N ILE A 168 3.00 5.04 0.68
CA ILE A 168 2.94 5.09 -0.79
C ILE A 168 3.90 4.05 -1.34
N ASP A 169 3.37 3.10 -2.12
CA ASP A 169 4.15 2.02 -2.72
C ASP A 169 4.64 2.33 -4.14
N ASN A 170 5.68 1.60 -4.55
CA ASN A 170 6.38 1.66 -5.84
C ASN A 170 6.90 3.05 -6.20
N ILE A 171 7.41 3.77 -5.24
CA ILE A 171 7.93 5.15 -5.44
C ILE A 171 9.18 5.19 -6.32
N LEU A 172 9.85 4.05 -6.53
CA LEU A 172 11.06 3.96 -7.35
C LEU A 172 10.77 3.62 -8.82
N LEU A 173 9.64 3.01 -9.13
CA LEU A 173 9.29 2.51 -10.47
C LEU A 173 10.43 1.68 -11.10
N ASN A 174 10.94 0.70 -10.37
CA ASN A 174 12.13 -0.10 -10.75
C ASN A 174 13.36 0.77 -11.05
N GLY A 175 13.57 1.82 -10.27
CA GLY A 175 14.69 2.75 -10.41
C GLY A 175 14.54 3.78 -11.53
N ARG A 176 13.41 3.80 -12.26
CA ARG A 176 13.20 4.76 -13.37
C ARG A 176 13.17 6.22 -12.92
N VAL A 177 12.66 6.51 -11.71
CA VAL A 177 12.64 7.86 -11.15
C VAL A 177 14.04 8.44 -10.89
N MET A 178 15.07 7.59 -10.75
CA MET A 178 16.46 8.01 -10.51
C MET A 178 17.24 8.31 -11.78
N ARG A 179 16.71 7.92 -12.94
CA ARG A 179 17.38 8.11 -14.22
C ARG A 179 16.92 9.41 -14.88
N GLU A 180 17.74 9.92 -15.81
CA GLU A 180 17.25 10.94 -16.73
C GLU A 180 16.07 10.37 -17.53
N ALA A 181 15.02 11.16 -17.67
CA ALA A 181 13.84 10.72 -18.41
C ALA A 181 14.23 10.51 -19.88
N ALA A 182 14.11 9.28 -20.36
CA ALA A 182 14.18 9.02 -21.80
C ALA A 182 13.01 9.74 -22.48
N SER A 183 13.21 10.15 -23.73
CA SER A 183 12.19 10.90 -24.50
C SER A 183 10.86 10.15 -24.65
N ASP A 184 10.86 8.83 -24.46
CA ASP A 184 9.72 7.92 -24.53
C ASP A 184 9.24 7.42 -23.16
N ALA A 185 9.77 7.98 -22.06
CA ALA A 185 9.38 7.58 -20.71
C ALA A 185 7.87 7.85 -20.47
N PRO A 186 7.14 6.89 -19.84
CA PRO A 186 5.76 7.14 -19.47
C PRO A 186 5.62 8.39 -18.58
N PRO A 187 4.57 9.20 -18.75
CA PRO A 187 4.35 10.40 -17.94
C PRO A 187 4.37 10.15 -16.43
N SER A 188 3.96 8.95 -15.99
CA SER A 188 4.00 8.53 -14.59
C SER A 188 5.39 8.62 -13.96
N VAL A 189 6.47 8.44 -14.73
CA VAL A 189 7.85 8.53 -14.22
C VAL A 189 8.16 9.97 -13.80
N GLY A 190 7.86 10.96 -14.67
CA GLY A 190 8.06 12.37 -14.35
C GLY A 190 7.21 12.81 -13.17
N ILE A 191 5.91 12.49 -13.20
CA ILE A 191 4.97 12.83 -12.13
C ILE A 191 5.45 12.30 -10.77
N LEU A 192 5.85 11.02 -10.72
CA LEU A 192 6.29 10.43 -9.45
C LEU A 192 7.66 10.93 -9.01
N LYS A 193 8.57 11.22 -9.96
CA LYS A 193 9.85 11.85 -9.65
C LYS A 193 9.67 13.22 -9.01
N ASP A 194 8.83 14.08 -9.62
CA ASP A 194 8.52 15.42 -9.11
C ASP A 194 7.82 15.33 -7.75
N PHE A 195 6.87 14.41 -7.59
CA PHE A 195 6.20 14.16 -6.32
C PHE A 195 7.21 13.80 -5.23
N ASN A 196 8.08 12.80 -5.46
CA ASN A 196 9.09 12.36 -4.50
C ASN A 196 10.04 13.49 -4.10
N GLN A 197 10.47 14.33 -5.06
CA GLN A 197 11.37 15.45 -4.82
C GLN A 197 10.74 16.58 -3.98
N ASN A 198 9.41 16.71 -4.03
CA ASN A 198 8.68 17.73 -3.28
C ASN A 198 8.32 17.30 -1.86
N LEU A 199 8.27 16.00 -1.55
CA LEU A 199 7.91 15.51 -0.22
C LEU A 199 8.73 16.10 0.94
N PRO A 200 10.07 16.28 0.83
CA PRO A 200 10.86 16.89 1.91
C PRO A 200 10.49 18.35 2.21
N ASN A 201 9.87 19.04 1.26
CA ASN A 201 9.47 20.44 1.39
C ASN A 201 8.04 20.61 1.92
N ASP A 202 7.26 19.52 2.02
CA ASP A 202 5.89 19.57 2.54
C ASP A 202 5.90 19.64 4.06
N THR A 203 5.57 20.81 4.59
CA THR A 203 5.57 21.08 6.04
C THR A 203 4.47 20.34 6.81
N ARG A 204 3.51 19.73 6.14
CA ARG A 204 2.38 19.01 6.73
C ARG A 204 2.73 17.58 7.17
N ILE A 205 3.88 17.07 6.73
CA ILE A 205 4.30 15.67 6.94
C ILE A 205 5.74 15.56 7.42
N VAL A 206 6.10 14.37 7.91
CA VAL A 206 7.49 13.93 8.10
C VAL A 206 7.69 12.70 7.21
N PRO A 207 8.44 12.79 6.10
CA PRO A 207 8.66 11.67 5.21
C PRO A 207 9.82 10.78 5.66
N ILE A 208 9.68 9.46 5.46
CA ILE A 208 10.77 8.49 5.46
C ILE A 208 10.56 7.51 4.30
N THR A 209 11.64 7.17 3.61
CA THR A 209 11.60 6.23 2.50
C THR A 209 12.43 4.99 2.84
N LEU A 210 11.82 3.81 2.67
CA LEU A 210 12.42 2.52 2.93
C LEU A 210 12.73 1.80 1.61
N PRO A 211 13.91 1.18 1.47
CA PRO A 211 14.28 0.42 0.28
C PRO A 211 13.71 -1.02 0.34
N VAL A 212 12.41 -1.16 0.59
CA VAL A 212 11.69 -2.43 0.63
C VAL A 212 10.77 -2.53 -0.59
N GLY A 213 10.70 -3.70 -1.23
CA GLY A 213 9.97 -3.87 -2.49
C GLY A 213 10.49 -2.91 -3.57
N ASP A 214 9.59 -2.22 -4.26
CA ASP A 214 9.92 -1.16 -5.23
C ASP A 214 9.94 0.24 -4.58
N GLY A 215 10.34 0.30 -3.29
CA GLY A 215 10.40 1.50 -2.47
C GLY A 215 9.06 1.83 -1.79
N LEU A 216 9.09 1.98 -0.48
CA LEU A 216 7.95 2.36 0.35
C LEU A 216 8.22 3.70 1.03
N THR A 217 7.44 4.72 0.72
CA THR A 217 7.49 6.00 1.44
C THR A 217 6.41 6.02 2.53
N LEU A 218 6.81 6.36 3.74
CA LEU A 218 5.94 6.55 4.88
C LEU A 218 5.91 8.04 5.25
N LEU A 219 4.73 8.59 5.38
CA LEU A 219 4.48 10.01 5.64
C LEU A 219 3.69 10.13 6.95
N LEU A 220 4.36 10.57 8.02
CA LEU A 220 3.69 10.88 9.28
C LEU A 220 3.03 12.26 9.16
N LYS A 221 1.72 12.34 9.34
CA LYS A 221 0.97 13.61 9.32
C LYS A 221 1.23 14.38 10.62
N LYS A 222 1.63 15.65 10.48
CA LYS A 222 1.82 16.58 11.61
C LYS A 222 0.52 17.14 12.14
#